data_fd600dda8765e528ab61c78bbd2e70a3
#
_entry.id   fd600dda8765e528ab61c78bbd2e70a3
#
_cell.length_a   1.000
_cell.length_b   1.000
_cell.length_c   1.000
_cell.angle_alpha   90.00
_cell.angle_beta   90.00
_cell.angle_gamma   90.00
#
_symmetry.space_group_name_H-M   'P 1'
#
loop_
_entity.id
_entity.type
_entity.pdbx_description
1 polymer ?
#
loop_
_entity_poly.entity_id
_entity_poly.type
_entity_poly.pdbx_seq_one_letter_code
_entity_poly.pdbx_strand_id
1 'polypeptide(L)'
;MDTKMSEFLNEFMTAWNTHDVRAVTAWYAADCEDIDVARTRPQYGADSVRRTLVYYLRAFPDFQVTLNDAVVDDERAALYWTWTGTHRGTFMNIPPTGRRVTVRGSSLVTLKDGKIQRAVRIWDLAGLLRDLKLLPELTG
;
A
#
# COMPACT_ATOMS: atom_id res chain seq x y z
N MET A 1 -5.30 5.39 23.42
CA MET A 1 -4.60 5.22 22.12
C MET A 1 -3.27 5.95 22.19
N ASP A 2 -2.21 5.33 21.69
CA ASP A 2 -0.91 5.96 21.64
C ASP A 2 -0.94 7.15 20.67
N THR A 3 -0.62 8.35 21.18
CA THR A 3 -0.60 9.56 20.39
C THR A 3 0.42 9.49 19.25
N LYS A 4 1.58 8.88 19.49
CA LYS A 4 2.61 8.72 18.46
C LYS A 4 2.13 7.83 17.31
N MET A 5 1.44 6.75 17.63
CA MET A 5 0.89 5.86 16.60
C MET A 5 -0.20 6.56 15.80
N SER A 6 -1.06 7.37 16.45
CA SER A 6 -2.09 8.16 15.77
C SER A 6 -1.48 9.19 14.82
N GLU A 7 -0.44 9.89 15.27
CA GLU A 7 0.28 10.86 14.45
C GLU A 7 0.92 10.18 13.24
N PHE A 8 1.57 9.03 13.46
CA PHE A 8 2.14 8.23 12.38
C PHE A 8 1.10 7.89 11.33
N LEU A 9 -0.04 7.33 11.75
CA LEU A 9 -1.09 6.92 10.82
C LEU A 9 -1.61 8.09 9.99
N ASN A 10 -1.86 9.23 10.62
CA ASN A 10 -2.34 10.42 9.92
C ASN A 10 -1.33 10.94 8.89
N GLU A 11 -0.07 11.06 9.29
CA GLU A 11 0.98 11.57 8.43
C GLU A 11 1.30 10.60 7.30
N PHE A 12 1.30 9.31 7.59
CA PHE A 12 1.58 8.26 6.61
C PHE A 12 0.49 8.22 5.52
N MET A 13 -0.78 8.26 5.92
CA MET A 13 -1.89 8.28 4.98
C MET A 13 -1.89 9.56 4.14
N THR A 14 -1.59 10.71 4.75
CA THR A 14 -1.47 11.97 4.03
C THR A 14 -0.35 11.93 3.00
N ALA A 15 0.80 11.37 3.36
CA ALA A 15 1.93 11.24 2.44
C ALA A 15 1.57 10.37 1.23
N TRP A 16 0.87 9.27 1.43
CA TRP A 16 0.37 8.43 0.34
C TRP A 16 -0.58 9.22 -0.58
N ASN A 17 -1.52 9.96 0.00
CA ASN A 17 -2.56 10.67 -0.75
C ASN A 17 -2.06 11.91 -1.46
N THR A 18 -0.99 12.52 -0.98
CA THR A 18 -0.34 13.63 -1.67
C THR A 18 0.71 13.15 -2.67
N HIS A 19 0.91 11.84 -2.78
CA HIS A 19 1.88 11.20 -3.67
C HIS A 19 3.31 11.65 -3.36
N ASP A 20 3.58 11.93 -2.09
CA ASP A 20 4.90 12.39 -1.65
C ASP A 20 5.77 11.17 -1.37
N VAL A 21 6.49 10.73 -2.40
CA VAL A 21 7.34 9.54 -2.36
C VAL A 21 8.39 9.64 -1.25
N ARG A 22 8.97 10.82 -1.07
CA ARG A 22 10.00 11.03 -0.03
C ARG A 22 9.41 10.91 1.37
N ALA A 23 8.24 11.51 1.58
CA ALA A 23 7.57 11.46 2.87
C ALA A 23 7.14 10.04 3.24
N VAL A 24 6.60 9.26 2.28
CA VAL A 24 6.28 7.86 2.53
C VAL A 24 7.53 7.06 2.85
N THR A 25 8.56 7.17 2.01
CA THR A 25 9.80 6.40 2.15
C THR A 25 10.54 6.73 3.45
N ALA A 26 10.45 7.98 3.92
CA ALA A 26 11.10 8.42 5.14
C ALA A 26 10.60 7.70 6.40
N TRP A 27 9.40 7.10 6.36
CA TRP A 27 8.89 6.32 7.47
C TRP A 27 9.52 4.93 7.59
N TYR A 28 10.21 4.45 6.54
CA TYR A 28 10.77 3.09 6.53
C TYR A 28 12.22 3.09 7.01
N ALA A 29 12.56 2.09 7.83
CA ALA A 29 13.95 1.87 8.22
C ALA A 29 14.79 1.50 7.00
N ALA A 30 16.08 1.85 7.03
CA ALA A 30 16.99 1.57 5.93
C ALA A 30 17.10 0.07 5.63
N ASP A 31 16.93 -0.78 6.64
CA ASP A 31 17.00 -2.23 6.56
C ASP A 31 15.63 -2.90 6.77
N CYS A 32 14.55 -2.21 6.46
CA CYS A 32 13.20 -2.73 6.66
C CYS A 32 12.94 -3.98 5.82
N GLU A 33 12.02 -4.82 6.31
CA GLU A 33 11.48 -5.95 5.56
C GLU A 33 10.08 -5.57 5.08
N ASP A 34 9.86 -5.66 3.78
CA ASP A 34 8.60 -5.28 3.15
C ASP A 34 8.04 -6.48 2.38
N ILE A 35 6.97 -7.06 2.92
CA ILE A 35 6.36 -8.27 2.37
C ILE A 35 5.02 -7.91 1.74
N ASP A 36 4.91 -8.13 0.44
CA ASP A 36 3.63 -8.09 -0.27
C ASP A 36 3.27 -9.53 -0.61
N VAL A 37 2.17 -10.02 -0.04
CA VAL A 37 1.76 -11.43 -0.18
C VAL A 37 1.47 -11.80 -1.65
N ALA A 38 1.14 -10.81 -2.49
CA ALA A 38 0.96 -11.03 -3.92
C ALA A 38 2.28 -11.26 -4.68
N ARG A 39 3.42 -10.95 -4.06
CA ARG A 39 4.74 -11.17 -4.65
C ARG A 39 5.34 -12.48 -4.17
N THR A 40 6.24 -13.03 -4.97
CA THR A 40 6.90 -14.30 -4.64
C THR A 40 8.03 -14.15 -3.62
N ARG A 41 8.56 -12.94 -3.45
CA ARG A 41 9.71 -12.68 -2.56
C ARG A 41 9.52 -11.41 -1.76
N PRO A 42 9.98 -11.39 -0.50
CA PRO A 42 10.03 -10.15 0.26
C PRO A 42 11.03 -9.17 -0.33
N GLN A 43 10.83 -7.90 -0.03
CA GLN A 43 11.75 -6.83 -0.40
C GLN A 43 12.41 -6.29 0.85
N TYR A 44 13.61 -5.74 0.72
CA TYR A 44 14.36 -5.21 1.83
C TYR A 44 14.84 -3.81 1.52
N GLY A 45 14.77 -2.94 2.54
CA GLY A 45 15.30 -1.59 2.48
C GLY A 45 14.31 -0.55 1.95
N ALA A 46 14.47 0.67 2.44
CA ALA A 46 13.60 1.78 2.09
C ALA A 46 13.63 2.10 0.58
N ASP A 47 14.75 1.85 -0.08
CA ASP A 47 14.86 2.12 -1.51
C ASP A 47 13.99 1.18 -2.34
N SER A 48 13.83 -0.07 -1.93
CA SER A 48 12.91 -1.00 -2.61
C SER A 48 11.46 -0.56 -2.46
N VAL A 49 11.11 -0.02 -1.30
CA VAL A 49 9.76 0.54 -1.06
C VAL A 49 9.54 1.74 -1.98
N ARG A 50 10.53 2.61 -2.11
CA ARG A 50 10.46 3.77 -3.00
C ARG A 50 10.18 3.35 -4.45
N ARG A 51 10.88 2.35 -4.94
CA ARG A 51 10.67 1.84 -6.32
C ARG A 51 9.27 1.28 -6.50
N THR A 52 8.76 0.54 -5.51
CA THR A 52 7.39 0.01 -5.55
C THR A 52 6.37 1.13 -5.59
N LEU A 53 6.53 2.15 -4.75
CA LEU A 53 5.62 3.29 -4.72
C LEU A 53 5.60 4.04 -6.05
N VAL A 54 6.77 4.30 -6.64
CA VAL A 54 6.87 4.95 -7.95
C VAL A 54 6.15 4.10 -9.01
N TYR A 55 6.31 2.79 -8.98
CA TYR A 55 5.64 1.88 -9.89
C TYR A 55 4.11 1.99 -9.81
N TYR A 56 3.56 1.98 -8.58
CA TYR A 56 2.12 2.13 -8.39
C TYR A 56 1.61 3.49 -8.85
N LEU A 57 2.34 4.57 -8.57
CA LEU A 57 1.91 5.91 -8.95
C LEU A 57 1.98 6.14 -10.46
N ARG A 58 2.87 5.46 -11.17
CA ARG A 58 2.89 5.48 -12.65
C ARG A 58 1.72 4.73 -13.22
N ALA A 59 1.36 3.60 -12.62
CA ALA A 59 0.23 2.80 -13.08
C ALA A 59 -1.12 3.46 -12.74
N PHE A 60 -1.21 4.09 -11.57
CA PHE A 60 -2.42 4.72 -11.05
C PHE A 60 -2.10 6.15 -10.56
N PRO A 61 -1.98 7.12 -11.50
CA PRO A 61 -1.55 8.49 -11.13
C PRO A 61 -2.51 9.23 -10.19
N ASP A 62 -3.78 8.82 -10.16
CA ASP A 62 -4.81 9.39 -9.30
C ASP A 62 -5.06 8.56 -8.04
N PHE A 63 -4.09 7.77 -7.62
CA PHE A 63 -4.17 6.92 -6.43
C PHE A 63 -4.63 7.71 -5.21
N GLN A 64 -5.63 7.18 -4.49
CA GLN A 64 -6.09 7.69 -3.21
C GLN A 64 -6.39 6.52 -2.29
N VAL A 65 -5.97 6.62 -1.05
CA VAL A 65 -6.19 5.58 -0.05
C VAL A 65 -7.00 6.13 1.13
N THR A 66 -7.90 5.30 1.63
CA THR A 66 -8.68 5.58 2.83
C THR A 66 -8.35 4.52 3.86
N LEU A 67 -8.00 4.95 5.06
CA LEU A 67 -7.86 4.04 6.21
C LEU A 67 -9.26 3.79 6.76
N ASN A 68 -9.76 2.57 6.58
CA ASN A 68 -11.10 2.20 7.02
C ASN A 68 -11.16 1.84 8.49
N ASP A 69 -10.11 1.19 8.99
CA ASP A 69 -10.02 0.76 10.37
C ASP A 69 -8.58 0.49 10.76
N ALA A 70 -8.26 0.55 12.04
CA ALA A 70 -6.94 0.25 12.54
C ALA A 70 -7.03 -0.30 13.97
N VAL A 71 -6.22 -1.31 14.24
CA VAL A 71 -5.99 -1.83 15.59
C VAL A 71 -4.53 -1.62 15.91
N VAL A 72 -4.24 -0.93 17.01
CA VAL A 72 -2.88 -0.51 17.32
C VAL A 72 -2.47 -0.91 18.73
N ASP A 73 -1.17 -1.15 18.90
CA ASP A 73 -0.51 -1.13 20.21
C ASP A 73 0.68 -0.15 20.12
N ASP A 74 1.61 -0.21 21.07
CA ASP A 74 2.71 0.76 21.13
C ASP A 74 3.67 0.66 19.96
N GLU A 75 3.80 -0.52 19.34
CA GLU A 75 4.81 -0.78 18.31
C GLU A 75 4.20 -1.30 17.00
N ARG A 76 2.96 -1.77 17.03
CA ARG A 76 2.34 -2.44 15.89
C ARG A 76 1.01 -1.83 15.54
N ALA A 77 0.69 -1.88 14.25
CA ALA A 77 -0.62 -1.49 13.75
C ALA A 77 -1.09 -2.52 12.72
N ALA A 78 -2.36 -2.90 12.84
CA ALA A 78 -3.07 -3.64 11.80
C ALA A 78 -4.02 -2.66 11.14
N LEU A 79 -3.85 -2.45 9.85
CA LEU A 79 -4.62 -1.46 9.08
C LEU A 79 -5.53 -2.18 8.11
N TYR A 80 -6.76 -1.68 7.98
CA TYR A 80 -7.64 -2.06 6.88
C TYR A 80 -7.90 -0.82 6.03
N TRP A 81 -7.58 -0.91 4.75
CA TRP A 81 -7.63 0.23 3.84
C TRP A 81 -8.28 -0.12 2.51
N THR A 82 -8.73 0.92 1.83
CA THR A 82 -9.22 0.85 0.46
C THR A 82 -8.49 1.90 -0.35
N TRP A 83 -7.95 1.53 -1.51
CA TRP A 83 -7.45 2.54 -2.43
C TRP A 83 -8.18 2.46 -3.76
N THR A 84 -8.23 3.60 -4.45
CA THR A 84 -8.85 3.74 -5.76
C THR A 84 -7.84 4.38 -6.70
N GLY A 85 -8.01 4.10 -7.98
CA GLY A 85 -7.19 4.71 -9.02
C GLY A 85 -7.69 4.35 -10.40
N THR A 86 -7.15 5.04 -11.40
CA THR A 86 -7.43 4.76 -12.81
C THR A 86 -6.19 4.17 -13.44
N HIS A 87 -6.36 3.04 -14.13
CA HIS A 87 -5.25 2.29 -14.73
C HIS A 87 -4.78 3.00 -16.00
N ARG A 88 -3.75 3.84 -15.86
CA ARG A 88 -3.21 4.66 -16.94
C ARG A 88 -1.77 4.34 -17.31
N GLY A 89 -1.12 3.45 -16.57
CA GLY A 89 0.22 2.96 -16.86
C GLY A 89 0.27 1.45 -16.74
N THR A 90 1.30 0.83 -17.31
CA THR A 90 1.48 -0.62 -17.26
C THR A 90 1.55 -1.11 -15.82
N PHE A 91 0.77 -2.15 -15.50
CA PHE A 91 0.79 -2.80 -14.20
C PHE A 91 0.77 -4.32 -14.41
N MET A 92 1.74 -5.03 -13.83
CA MET A 92 1.88 -6.49 -13.99
C MET A 92 1.92 -6.91 -15.48
N ASN A 93 2.61 -6.15 -16.30
CA ASN A 93 2.64 -6.33 -17.76
C ASN A 93 1.27 -6.16 -18.46
N ILE A 94 0.29 -5.61 -17.75
CA ILE A 94 -1.01 -5.31 -18.34
C ILE A 94 -0.95 -3.87 -18.87
N PRO A 95 -1.16 -3.67 -20.18
CA PRO A 95 -1.19 -2.33 -20.75
C PRO A 95 -2.33 -1.48 -20.16
N PRO A 96 -2.20 -0.14 -20.16
CA PRO A 96 -3.24 0.72 -19.60
C PRO A 96 -4.62 0.43 -20.19
N THR A 97 -5.60 0.21 -19.31
CA THR A 97 -6.98 -0.06 -19.72
C THR A 97 -7.88 1.17 -19.61
N GLY A 98 -7.44 2.21 -18.89
CA GLY A 98 -8.26 3.36 -18.56
C GLY A 98 -9.37 3.08 -17.55
N ARG A 99 -9.42 1.87 -17.00
CA ARG A 99 -10.48 1.47 -16.06
C ARG A 99 -10.16 1.94 -14.65
N ARG A 100 -11.20 2.27 -13.91
CA ARG A 100 -11.08 2.62 -12.50
C ARG A 100 -11.12 1.35 -11.67
N VAL A 101 -10.24 1.28 -10.66
CA VAL A 101 -10.18 0.16 -9.73
C VAL A 101 -10.45 0.63 -8.31
N THR A 102 -11.01 -0.28 -7.50
CA THR A 102 -11.18 -0.11 -6.06
C THR A 102 -10.62 -1.37 -5.40
N VAL A 103 -9.57 -1.19 -4.59
CA VAL A 103 -8.81 -2.31 -4.04
C VAL A 103 -8.84 -2.24 -2.53
N ARG A 104 -9.16 -3.36 -1.88
CA ARG A 104 -9.14 -3.47 -0.43
C ARG A 104 -7.97 -4.34 0.02
N GLY A 105 -7.44 -4.02 1.19
CA GLY A 105 -6.37 -4.81 1.76
C GLY A 105 -6.08 -4.44 3.19
N SER A 106 -5.11 -5.14 3.73
CA SER A 106 -4.61 -4.95 5.10
C SER A 106 -3.11 -4.84 5.12
N SER A 107 -2.60 -4.12 6.10
CA SER A 107 -1.17 -4.08 6.38
C SER A 107 -0.94 -4.33 7.86
N LEU A 108 0.06 -5.16 8.14
CA LEU A 108 0.59 -5.33 9.49
C LEU A 108 1.93 -4.60 9.53
N VAL A 109 2.03 -3.59 10.38
CA VAL A 109 3.20 -2.70 10.43
C VAL A 109 3.82 -2.78 11.81
N THR A 110 5.13 -2.99 11.86
CA THR A 110 5.89 -2.96 13.10
C THR A 110 6.84 -1.75 13.07
N LEU A 111 6.73 -0.89 14.07
CA LEU A 111 7.62 0.27 14.23
C LEU A 111 8.73 -0.07 15.20
N LYS A 112 9.93 0.41 14.91
CA LYS A 112 11.08 0.37 15.79
C LYS A 112 11.80 1.71 15.67
N ASP A 113 12.03 2.36 16.81
CA ASP A 113 12.68 3.67 16.86
C ASP A 113 11.99 4.69 15.92
N GLY A 114 10.65 4.65 15.88
CA GLY A 114 9.85 5.56 15.07
C GLY A 114 9.83 5.28 13.58
N LYS A 115 10.39 4.16 13.13
CA LYS A 115 10.44 3.77 11.72
C LYS A 115 9.75 2.43 11.52
N ILE A 116 9.23 2.22 10.30
CA ILE A 116 8.66 0.93 9.90
C ILE A 116 9.83 -0.05 9.70
N GLN A 117 9.92 -1.04 10.57
CA GLN A 117 10.95 -2.08 10.48
C GLN A 117 10.45 -3.26 9.65
N ARG A 118 9.15 -3.52 9.71
CA ARG A 118 8.53 -4.61 8.97
C ARG A 118 7.12 -4.22 8.58
N ALA A 119 6.75 -4.49 7.35
CA ALA A 119 5.39 -4.33 6.85
C ALA A 119 4.98 -5.57 6.06
N VAL A 120 3.77 -6.06 6.30
CA VAL A 120 3.18 -7.17 5.55
C VAL A 120 1.88 -6.66 4.96
N ARG A 121 1.76 -6.70 3.63
CA ARG A 121 0.52 -6.32 2.93
C ARG A 121 -0.15 -7.56 2.37
N ILE A 122 -1.45 -7.65 2.65
CA ILE A 122 -2.34 -8.69 2.12
C ILE A 122 -3.48 -7.95 1.43
N TRP A 123 -3.63 -8.14 0.12
CA TRP A 123 -4.60 -7.35 -0.61
C TRP A 123 -5.30 -8.15 -1.71
N ASP A 124 -6.43 -7.62 -2.16
CA ASP A 124 -7.33 -8.30 -3.10
C ASP A 124 -6.87 -8.09 -4.55
N LEU A 125 -5.83 -8.81 -4.94
CA LEU A 125 -5.34 -8.78 -6.32
C LEU A 125 -6.40 -9.28 -7.30
N ALA A 126 -7.17 -10.32 -6.94
CA ALA A 126 -8.24 -10.82 -7.80
C ALA A 126 -9.30 -9.75 -8.06
N GLY A 127 -9.64 -8.96 -7.04
CA GLY A 127 -10.56 -7.83 -7.18
C GLY A 127 -10.04 -6.78 -8.16
N LEU A 128 -8.75 -6.47 -8.09
CA LEU A 128 -8.13 -5.58 -9.06
C LEU A 128 -8.31 -6.11 -10.49
N LEU A 129 -8.00 -7.38 -10.69
CA LEU A 129 -8.10 -8.00 -12.01
C LEU A 129 -9.55 -8.07 -12.50
N ARG A 130 -10.51 -8.26 -11.61
CA ARG A 130 -11.94 -8.18 -11.97
C ARG A 130 -12.33 -6.78 -12.41
N ASP A 131 -11.86 -5.76 -11.70
CA ASP A 131 -12.12 -4.36 -12.09
C ASP A 131 -11.53 -4.04 -13.46
N LEU A 132 -10.41 -4.66 -13.81
CA LEU A 132 -9.80 -4.53 -15.14
C LEU A 132 -10.45 -5.43 -16.20
N LYS A 133 -11.50 -6.19 -15.83
CA LYS A 133 -12.21 -7.13 -16.71
C LYS A 133 -11.34 -8.29 -17.18
N LEU A 134 -10.36 -8.70 -16.37
CA LEU A 134 -9.45 -9.81 -16.69
C LEU A 134 -9.80 -11.09 -15.96
N LEU A 135 -10.70 -11.04 -14.98
CA LEU A 135 -11.23 -12.19 -14.27
C LEU A 135 -12.76 -12.08 -14.20
N PRO A 136 -13.47 -13.23 -14.15
CA PRO A 136 -14.92 -13.21 -13.96
C PRO A 136 -15.31 -12.79 -12.55
N GLU A 137 -16.57 -12.40 -12.39
CA GLU A 137 -17.14 -12.12 -11.07
C GLU A 137 -17.19 -13.42 -10.25
N LEU A 138 -16.95 -13.27 -8.93
CA LEU A 138 -17.16 -14.35 -7.99
C LEU A 138 -18.64 -14.40 -7.65
N THR A 139 -19.36 -15.34 -8.25
CA THR A 139 -20.80 -15.56 -8.03
C THR A 139 -20.96 -16.95 -7.45
N GLY A 140 -21.91 -17.10 -6.54
CA GLY A 140 -22.02 -18.39 -6.01
C GLY A 140 -23.27 -18.76 -5.30
#